data_0804414e67546a3c94c88ef62042bee3
#
_entry.id   0804414e67546a3c94c88ef62042bee3
#
_cell.length_a   1.000
_cell.length_b   1.000
_cell.length_c   1.000
_cell.angle_alpha   90.00
_cell.angle_beta   90.00
_cell.angle_gamma   90.00
#
_symmetry.space_group_name_H-M   'P 1'
#
loop_
_entity.id
_entity.type
_entity.pdbx_description
1 polymer ?
#
loop_
_entity_poly.entity_id
_entity_poly.type
_entity_poly.pdbx_seq_one_letter_code
_entity_poly.pdbx_strand_id
1 'polypeptide(L)'
;AETFKRWLARVGYERVQEIEDPELATKRTRALYKAKGYPDSWIEKRMRGIEIRETLTDEWKKRNVGADREYAILTAEISKATFGFTPSEYKKLKGLQRENLRDHMNDLELIFSMLGEASTTEIAKNKNAQGFNQNKIVAKQGGSVAGNARRELEIKSGKKVVSLKNYLLHPQNSLMKRTR
;
A
#
# COMPACT_ATOMS: atom_id res chain seq x y z
N ALA A 1 25.60 22.54 12.71
CA ALA A 1 25.62 21.49 13.76
C ALA A 1 24.49 21.68 14.80
N GLU A 2 24.28 22.90 15.31
CA GLU A 2 23.28 23.18 16.35
C GLU A 2 21.85 22.99 15.83
N THR A 3 21.52 23.45 14.64
CA THR A 3 20.20 23.30 14.01
C THR A 3 19.83 21.82 13.82
N PHE A 4 20.80 21.00 13.45
CA PHE A 4 20.60 19.55 13.29
C PHE A 4 20.35 18.85 14.65
N LYS A 5 21.10 19.23 15.69
CA LYS A 5 20.89 18.70 17.05
C LYS A 5 19.49 19.03 17.58
N ARG A 6 19.03 20.26 17.41
CA ARG A 6 17.67 20.69 17.81
C ARG A 6 16.59 19.95 17.01
N TRP A 7 16.81 19.75 15.72
CA TRP A 7 15.89 18.96 14.89
C TRP A 7 15.83 17.50 15.39
N LEU A 8 16.98 16.89 15.67
CA LEU A 8 17.05 15.50 16.16
C LEU A 8 16.37 15.35 17.54
N ALA A 9 16.59 16.29 18.46
CA ALA A 9 15.95 16.31 19.75
C ALA A 9 14.44 16.42 19.64
N ARG A 10 13.93 17.28 18.75
CA ARG A 10 12.50 17.42 18.48
C ARG A 10 11.91 16.12 17.90
N VAL A 11 12.55 15.54 16.90
CA VAL A 11 12.09 14.27 16.31
C VAL A 11 12.08 13.14 17.35
N GLY A 12 13.11 13.07 18.21
CA GLY A 12 13.16 12.11 19.31
C GLY A 12 12.01 12.30 20.28
N TYR A 13 11.75 13.54 20.70
CA TYR A 13 10.63 13.85 21.59
C TYR A 13 9.26 13.50 20.97
N GLU A 14 9.04 13.85 19.70
CA GLU A 14 7.82 13.48 18.98
C GLU A 14 7.63 11.95 18.95
N ARG A 15 8.72 11.17 18.79
CA ARG A 15 8.62 9.68 18.83
C ARG A 15 8.26 9.16 20.21
N VAL A 16 8.79 9.75 21.28
CA VAL A 16 8.41 9.39 22.64
C VAL A 16 6.92 9.68 22.90
N GLN A 17 6.43 10.82 22.45
CA GLN A 17 5.01 11.16 22.57
C GLN A 17 4.11 10.17 21.80
N GLU A 18 4.53 9.67 20.65
CA GLU A 18 3.79 8.67 19.88
C GLU A 18 3.70 7.30 20.58
N ILE A 19 4.61 7.00 21.50
CA ILE A 19 4.52 5.81 22.36
C ILE A 19 3.40 5.97 23.38
N GLU A 20 3.23 7.19 23.93
CA GLU A 20 2.19 7.52 24.89
C GLU A 20 0.81 7.70 24.22
N ASP A 21 0.79 8.33 23.03
CA ASP A 21 -0.42 8.54 22.22
C ASP A 21 -0.18 8.09 20.77
N PRO A 22 -0.50 6.82 20.40
CA PRO A 22 -0.30 6.28 19.07
C PRO A 22 -1.09 7.01 17.96
N GLU A 23 -2.14 7.77 18.29
CA GLU A 23 -2.87 8.57 17.29
C GLU A 23 -1.99 9.67 16.67
N LEU A 24 -0.98 10.14 17.40
CA LEU A 24 -0.03 11.13 16.89
C LEU A 24 0.75 10.62 15.68
N ALA A 25 1.12 9.34 15.65
CA ALA A 25 1.79 8.71 14.50
C ALA A 25 0.87 8.72 13.27
N THR A 26 -0.41 8.43 13.46
CA THR A 26 -1.41 8.47 12.38
C THR A 26 -1.61 9.90 11.88
N LYS A 27 -1.76 10.87 12.77
CA LYS A 27 -1.86 12.30 12.43
C LYS A 27 -0.63 12.79 11.66
N ARG A 28 0.56 12.38 12.09
CA ARG A 28 1.82 12.70 11.39
C ARG A 28 1.87 12.11 9.98
N THR A 29 1.47 10.86 9.82
CA THR A 29 1.44 10.21 8.50
C THR A 29 0.52 10.97 7.53
N ARG A 30 -0.68 11.35 7.98
CA ARG A 30 -1.62 12.17 7.19
C ARG A 30 -1.02 13.53 6.83
N ALA A 31 -0.40 14.20 7.79
CA ALA A 31 0.26 15.49 7.57
C ALA A 31 1.40 15.41 6.55
N LEU A 32 2.17 14.32 6.55
CA LEU A 32 3.22 14.08 5.55
C LEU A 32 2.65 13.91 4.13
N TYR A 33 1.56 13.16 3.95
CA TYR A 33 0.90 13.05 2.65
C TYR A 33 0.33 14.40 2.20
N LYS A 34 -0.30 15.15 3.11
CA LYS A 34 -0.82 16.50 2.82
C LYS A 34 0.29 17.47 2.40
N ALA A 35 1.43 17.44 3.09
CA ALA A 35 2.61 18.25 2.76
C ALA A 35 3.22 17.86 1.39
N LYS A 36 3.05 16.62 0.94
CA LYS A 36 3.44 16.17 -0.40
C LYS A 36 2.44 16.59 -1.49
N GLY A 37 1.28 17.15 -1.14
CA GLY A 37 0.28 17.66 -2.08
C GLY A 37 -0.86 16.67 -2.39
N TYR A 38 -1.00 15.57 -1.65
CA TYR A 38 -2.13 14.66 -1.82
C TYR A 38 -3.41 15.25 -1.23
N PRO A 39 -4.56 15.15 -1.91
CA PRO A 39 -5.84 15.60 -1.37
C PRO A 39 -6.34 14.67 -0.27
N ASP A 40 -7.14 15.22 0.64
CA ASP A 40 -7.64 14.49 1.81
C ASP A 40 -8.39 13.20 1.42
N SER A 41 -9.18 13.22 0.36
CA SER A 41 -9.91 12.03 -0.14
C SER A 41 -8.99 10.89 -0.59
N TRP A 42 -7.84 11.21 -1.17
CA TRP A 42 -6.83 10.21 -1.53
C TRP A 42 -6.09 9.70 -0.29
N ILE A 43 -5.76 10.61 0.64
CA ILE A 43 -5.08 10.26 1.90
C ILE A 43 -5.91 9.25 2.69
N GLU A 44 -7.23 9.44 2.80
CA GLU A 44 -8.12 8.50 3.49
C GLU A 44 -8.09 7.10 2.85
N LYS A 45 -8.17 7.01 1.52
CA LYS A 45 -8.04 5.73 0.80
C LYS A 45 -6.67 5.08 1.08
N ARG A 46 -5.61 5.87 1.06
CA ARG A 46 -4.26 5.36 1.32
C ARG A 46 -4.08 4.84 2.74
N MET A 47 -4.61 5.56 3.73
CA MET A 47 -4.61 5.13 5.14
C MET A 47 -5.40 3.84 5.33
N ARG A 48 -6.59 3.74 4.71
CA ARG A 48 -7.37 2.50 4.72
C ARG A 48 -6.63 1.33 4.08
N GLY A 49 -5.90 1.58 2.99
CA GLY A 49 -5.07 0.57 2.34
C GLY A 49 -3.89 0.10 3.21
N ILE A 50 -3.34 0.95 4.08
CA ILE A 50 -2.33 0.55 5.06
C ILE A 50 -2.94 -0.42 6.07
N GLU A 51 -4.08 -0.08 6.66
CA GLU A 51 -4.79 -0.92 7.63
C GLU A 51 -5.15 -2.31 7.07
N ILE A 52 -5.71 -2.35 5.86
CA ILE A 52 -6.05 -3.61 5.18
C ILE A 52 -4.78 -4.47 4.96
N ARG A 53 -3.67 -3.82 4.59
CA ARG A 53 -2.40 -4.50 4.41
C ARG A 53 -1.84 -5.06 5.71
N GLU A 54 -1.91 -4.32 6.79
CA GLU A 54 -1.51 -4.78 8.13
C GLU A 54 -2.35 -5.99 8.54
N THR A 55 -3.67 -5.91 8.40
CA THR A 55 -4.59 -7.03 8.69
C THR A 55 -4.20 -8.29 7.90
N LEU A 56 -3.88 -8.17 6.62
CA LEU A 56 -3.45 -9.30 5.79
C LEU A 56 -2.12 -9.90 6.26
N THR A 57 -1.14 -9.05 6.59
CA THR A 57 0.16 -9.54 7.06
C THR A 57 0.08 -10.18 8.45
N ASP A 58 -0.77 -9.68 9.33
CA ASP A 58 -1.06 -10.30 10.62
C ASP A 58 -1.75 -11.66 10.45
N GLU A 59 -2.65 -11.78 9.48
CA GLU A 59 -3.28 -13.05 9.16
C GLU A 59 -2.26 -14.07 8.63
N TRP A 60 -1.35 -13.68 7.76
CA TRP A 60 -0.26 -14.54 7.29
C TRP A 60 0.66 -14.98 8.42
N LYS A 61 0.99 -14.08 9.34
CA LYS A 61 1.79 -14.40 10.53
C LYS A 61 1.11 -15.45 11.41
N LYS A 62 -0.19 -15.30 11.67
CA LYS A 62 -0.99 -16.28 12.44
C LYS A 62 -1.06 -17.65 11.76
N ARG A 63 -0.86 -17.71 10.45
CA ARG A 63 -0.96 -18.92 9.61
C ARG A 63 0.38 -19.52 9.24
N ASN A 64 1.44 -19.20 9.99
CA ASN A 64 2.78 -19.72 9.81
C ASN A 64 3.36 -19.47 8.41
N VAL A 65 3.06 -18.33 7.80
CA VAL A 65 3.75 -17.84 6.61
C VAL A 65 5.03 -17.14 7.05
N GLY A 66 6.15 -17.47 6.42
CA GLY A 66 7.45 -16.85 6.70
C GLY A 66 7.47 -15.37 6.33
N ALA A 67 8.03 -14.53 7.21
CA ALA A 67 8.14 -13.09 6.97
C ALA A 67 9.00 -12.75 5.74
N ASP A 68 8.97 -11.50 5.35
CA ASP A 68 9.78 -10.87 4.29
C ASP A 68 9.62 -11.52 2.90
N ARG A 69 10.36 -12.58 2.61
CA ARG A 69 10.40 -13.19 1.27
C ARG A 69 9.06 -13.81 0.87
N GLU A 70 8.44 -14.57 1.75
CA GLU A 70 7.15 -15.21 1.45
C GLU A 70 6.04 -14.17 1.33
N TYR A 71 6.02 -13.17 2.22
CA TYR A 71 5.07 -12.05 2.11
C TYR A 71 5.23 -11.28 0.79
N ALA A 72 6.46 -11.08 0.33
CA ALA A 72 6.71 -10.46 -0.96
C ALA A 72 6.15 -11.29 -2.13
N ILE A 73 6.33 -12.61 -2.09
CA ILE A 73 5.80 -13.53 -3.12
C ILE A 73 4.27 -13.51 -3.10
N LEU A 74 3.64 -13.65 -1.92
CA LEU A 74 2.17 -13.62 -1.81
C LEU A 74 1.59 -12.29 -2.30
N THR A 75 2.24 -11.18 -1.97
CA THR A 75 1.88 -9.86 -2.47
C THR A 75 1.97 -9.78 -4.00
N ALA A 76 3.01 -10.37 -4.57
CA ALA A 76 3.18 -10.42 -6.02
C ALA A 76 2.07 -11.24 -6.70
N GLU A 77 1.65 -12.36 -6.09
CA GLU A 77 0.53 -13.17 -6.60
C GLU A 77 -0.80 -12.39 -6.57
N ILE A 78 -1.09 -11.68 -5.46
CA ILE A 78 -2.29 -10.82 -5.38
C ILE A 78 -2.24 -9.74 -6.48
N SER A 79 -1.13 -9.02 -6.58
CA SER A 79 -0.96 -7.93 -7.54
C SER A 79 -1.08 -8.42 -8.99
N LYS A 80 -0.43 -9.54 -9.31
CA LYS A 80 -0.48 -10.14 -10.64
C LYS A 80 -1.89 -10.60 -11.02
N ALA A 81 -2.62 -11.21 -10.09
CA ALA A 81 -4.00 -11.61 -10.31
C ALA A 81 -4.95 -10.40 -10.44
N THR A 82 -4.70 -9.32 -9.69
CA THR A 82 -5.50 -8.09 -9.70
C THR A 82 -5.25 -7.25 -10.96
N PHE A 83 -3.99 -6.96 -11.29
CA PHE A 83 -3.60 -5.97 -12.31
C PHE A 83 -2.94 -6.57 -13.55
N GLY A 84 -2.53 -7.84 -13.51
CA GLY A 84 -1.70 -8.47 -14.54
C GLY A 84 -0.20 -8.26 -14.35
N PHE A 85 0.22 -7.55 -13.32
CA PHE A 85 1.62 -7.20 -13.02
C PHE A 85 1.99 -7.51 -11.58
N THR A 86 3.19 -8.00 -11.36
CA THR A 86 3.82 -7.99 -10.03
C THR A 86 4.11 -6.55 -9.59
N PRO A 87 4.29 -6.25 -8.29
CA PRO A 87 4.65 -4.91 -7.84
C PRO A 87 5.91 -4.36 -8.50
N SER A 88 6.89 -5.22 -8.79
CA SER A 88 8.12 -4.82 -9.48
C SER A 88 7.88 -4.41 -10.94
N GLU A 89 7.10 -5.20 -11.68
CA GLU A 89 6.70 -4.88 -13.05
C GLU A 89 5.86 -3.61 -13.10
N TYR A 90 4.95 -3.43 -12.14
CA TYR A 90 4.10 -2.25 -12.05
C TYR A 90 4.91 -0.98 -11.72
N LYS A 91 5.93 -1.08 -10.84
CA LYS A 91 6.87 0.02 -10.62
C LYS A 91 7.58 0.42 -11.91
N LYS A 92 8.09 -0.55 -12.67
CA LYS A 92 8.74 -0.29 -13.97
C LYS A 92 7.78 0.41 -14.94
N LEU A 93 6.52 -0.05 -15.01
CA LEU A 93 5.48 0.54 -15.85
C LEU A 93 5.24 2.03 -15.51
N LYS A 94 5.30 2.39 -14.23
CA LYS A 94 5.15 3.77 -13.74
C LYS A 94 6.46 4.57 -13.70
N GLY A 95 7.59 4.01 -14.14
CA GLY A 95 8.90 4.66 -14.11
C GLY A 95 9.47 4.88 -12.71
N LEU A 96 9.05 4.05 -11.74
CA LEU A 96 9.48 4.12 -10.34
C LEU A 96 10.69 3.22 -10.08
N GLN A 97 11.58 3.64 -9.18
CA GLN A 97 12.75 2.88 -8.75
C GLN A 97 12.60 2.40 -7.30
N ARG A 98 12.76 3.32 -6.35
CA ARG A 98 12.74 3.04 -4.90
C ARG A 98 11.43 3.45 -4.23
N GLU A 99 10.64 4.24 -4.90
CA GLU A 99 9.40 4.82 -4.38
C GLU A 99 8.38 3.72 -4.03
N ASN A 100 7.48 4.03 -3.10
CA ASN A 100 6.37 3.13 -2.78
C ASN A 100 5.34 3.18 -3.91
N LEU A 101 5.11 2.05 -4.57
CA LEU A 101 4.16 1.94 -5.68
C LEU A 101 2.77 2.50 -5.35
N ARG A 102 2.26 2.23 -4.14
CA ARG A 102 0.92 2.68 -3.72
C ARG A 102 0.80 4.20 -3.60
N ASP A 103 1.90 4.89 -3.33
CA ASP A 103 1.91 6.36 -3.27
C ASP A 103 1.80 6.99 -4.66
N HIS A 104 1.93 6.19 -5.73
CA HIS A 104 1.81 6.60 -7.13
C HIS A 104 0.55 6.08 -7.82
N MET A 105 -0.30 5.37 -7.07
CA MET A 105 -1.56 4.83 -7.57
C MET A 105 -2.69 5.85 -7.55
N ASN A 106 -3.55 5.81 -8.57
CA ASN A 106 -4.80 6.56 -8.59
C ASN A 106 -5.86 5.89 -7.68
N ASP A 107 -7.00 6.54 -7.52
CA ASP A 107 -8.08 6.08 -6.64
C ASP A 107 -8.55 4.65 -6.95
N LEU A 108 -8.76 4.31 -8.23
CA LEU A 108 -9.21 2.98 -8.61
C LEU A 108 -8.12 1.93 -8.42
N GLU A 109 -6.87 2.26 -8.73
CA GLU A 109 -5.74 1.36 -8.45
C GLU A 109 -5.63 1.04 -6.95
N LEU A 110 -5.81 2.03 -6.07
CA LEU A 110 -5.85 1.81 -4.62
C LEU A 110 -7.04 0.94 -4.20
N ILE A 111 -8.23 1.20 -4.73
CA ILE A 111 -9.45 0.45 -4.39
C ILE A 111 -9.30 -1.03 -4.79
N PHE A 112 -8.82 -1.32 -6.00
CA PHE A 112 -8.61 -2.70 -6.44
C PHE A 112 -7.48 -3.41 -5.68
N SER A 113 -6.42 -2.69 -5.27
CA SER A 113 -5.41 -3.23 -4.36
C SER A 113 -6.03 -3.65 -3.04
N MET A 114 -6.84 -2.78 -2.43
CA MET A 114 -7.53 -3.06 -1.17
C MET A 114 -8.50 -4.24 -1.29
N LEU A 115 -9.25 -4.32 -2.39
CA LEU A 115 -10.18 -5.43 -2.63
C LEU A 115 -9.44 -6.77 -2.74
N GLY A 116 -8.32 -6.83 -3.46
CA GLY A 116 -7.51 -8.04 -3.59
C GLY A 116 -6.93 -8.50 -2.24
N GLU A 117 -6.43 -7.56 -1.44
CA GLU A 117 -5.86 -7.85 -0.12
C GLU A 117 -6.94 -8.27 0.88
N ALA A 118 -8.07 -7.56 0.94
CA ALA A 118 -9.19 -7.90 1.82
C ALA A 118 -9.82 -9.25 1.45
N SER A 119 -10.04 -9.52 0.16
CA SER A 119 -10.54 -10.80 -0.32
C SER A 119 -9.59 -11.95 0.02
N THR A 120 -8.28 -11.73 -0.08
CA THR A 120 -7.26 -12.72 0.31
C THR A 120 -7.37 -13.04 1.80
N THR A 121 -7.48 -12.02 2.66
CA THR A 121 -7.65 -12.19 4.10
C THR A 121 -8.90 -13.00 4.43
N GLU A 122 -10.02 -12.67 3.83
CA GLU A 122 -11.30 -13.35 4.07
C GLU A 122 -11.28 -14.82 3.61
N ILE A 123 -10.74 -15.10 2.42
CA ILE A 123 -10.60 -16.46 1.91
C ILE A 123 -9.63 -17.27 2.79
N ALA A 124 -8.53 -16.68 3.25
CA ALA A 124 -7.58 -17.32 4.14
C ALA A 124 -8.22 -17.78 5.45
N LYS A 125 -9.06 -16.91 6.05
CA LYS A 125 -9.81 -17.17 7.26
C LYS A 125 -10.80 -18.32 7.06
N ASN A 126 -11.66 -18.22 6.05
CA ASN A 126 -12.74 -19.17 5.81
C ASN A 126 -12.23 -20.57 5.42
N LYS A 127 -11.10 -20.64 4.68
CA LYS A 127 -10.47 -21.90 4.31
C LYS A 127 -9.49 -22.43 5.35
N ASN A 128 -9.24 -21.67 6.41
CA ASN A 128 -8.21 -21.97 7.41
C ASN A 128 -6.85 -22.34 6.77
N ALA A 129 -6.44 -21.56 5.74
CA ALA A 129 -5.21 -21.83 4.98
C ALA A 129 -3.97 -21.74 5.87
N GLN A 130 -3.12 -22.78 5.86
CA GLN A 130 -1.93 -22.86 6.70
C GLN A 130 -0.65 -22.88 5.85
N GLY A 131 0.39 -22.16 6.32
CA GLY A 131 1.69 -22.11 5.67
C GLY A 131 1.68 -21.43 4.30
N PHE A 132 2.86 -21.34 3.70
CA PHE A 132 3.08 -20.61 2.46
C PHE A 132 2.27 -21.14 1.27
N ASN A 133 2.29 -22.47 1.03
CA ASN A 133 1.69 -23.05 -0.18
C ASN A 133 0.19 -22.82 -0.27
N GLN A 134 -0.54 -23.02 0.83
CA GLN A 134 -1.99 -22.79 0.86
C GLN A 134 -2.30 -21.29 0.73
N ASN A 135 -1.57 -20.44 1.42
CA ASN A 135 -1.74 -18.99 1.32
C ASN A 135 -1.38 -18.45 -0.08
N LYS A 136 -0.46 -19.09 -0.82
CA LYS A 136 -0.19 -18.73 -2.22
C LYS A 136 -1.38 -18.99 -3.14
N ILE A 137 -2.09 -20.10 -2.95
CA ILE A 137 -3.34 -20.39 -3.67
C ILE A 137 -4.40 -19.36 -3.32
N VAL A 138 -4.56 -19.05 -2.03
CA VAL A 138 -5.53 -18.07 -1.53
C VAL A 138 -5.20 -16.65 -2.04
N ALA A 139 -3.92 -16.27 -2.09
CA ALA A 139 -3.47 -14.99 -2.63
C ALA A 139 -3.89 -14.82 -4.11
N LYS A 140 -3.73 -15.87 -4.92
CA LYS A 140 -4.22 -15.86 -6.31
C LYS A 140 -5.75 -15.73 -6.37
N GLN A 141 -6.47 -16.42 -5.52
CA GLN A 141 -7.95 -16.37 -5.49
C GLN A 141 -8.43 -14.97 -5.08
N GLY A 142 -7.89 -14.39 -4.00
CA GLY A 142 -8.24 -13.04 -3.56
C GLY A 142 -7.92 -11.98 -4.60
N GLY A 143 -6.73 -12.06 -5.20
CA GLY A 143 -6.35 -11.19 -6.31
C GLY A 143 -7.26 -11.35 -7.53
N SER A 144 -7.73 -12.58 -7.83
CA SER A 144 -8.65 -12.85 -8.94
C SER A 144 -10.03 -12.23 -8.72
N VAL A 145 -10.54 -12.15 -7.49
CA VAL A 145 -11.78 -11.43 -7.18
C VAL A 145 -11.66 -9.98 -7.62
N ALA A 146 -10.60 -9.30 -7.21
CA ALA A 146 -10.35 -7.91 -7.60
C ALA A 146 -10.07 -7.77 -9.11
N GLY A 147 -9.33 -8.70 -9.70
CA GLY A 147 -9.01 -8.71 -11.13
C GLY A 147 -10.24 -8.90 -12.02
N ASN A 148 -11.20 -9.76 -11.61
CA ASN A 148 -12.47 -9.93 -12.33
C ASN A 148 -13.31 -8.65 -12.26
N ALA A 149 -13.48 -8.09 -11.06
CA ALA A 149 -14.22 -6.84 -10.86
C ALA A 149 -13.58 -5.68 -11.66
N ARG A 150 -12.25 -5.60 -11.68
CA ARG A 150 -11.52 -4.61 -12.47
C ARG A 150 -11.81 -4.75 -13.96
N ARG A 151 -11.71 -5.96 -14.51
CA ARG A 151 -11.98 -6.21 -15.94
C ARG A 151 -13.41 -5.88 -16.32
N GLU A 152 -14.36 -6.24 -15.47
CA GLU A 152 -15.77 -5.91 -15.69
C GLU A 152 -16.00 -4.39 -15.70
N LEU A 153 -15.39 -3.66 -14.76
CA LEU A 153 -15.43 -2.19 -14.76
C LEU A 153 -14.83 -1.60 -16.03
N GLU A 154 -13.65 -2.10 -16.46
CA GLU A 154 -12.98 -1.62 -17.67
C GLU A 154 -13.82 -1.83 -18.93
N ILE A 155 -14.53 -2.96 -19.04
CA ILE A 155 -15.44 -3.25 -20.14
C ILE A 155 -16.63 -2.27 -20.12
N LYS A 156 -17.28 -2.10 -18.96
CA LYS A 156 -18.48 -1.26 -18.83
C LYS A 156 -18.18 0.24 -18.95
N SER A 157 -17.02 0.68 -18.47
CA SER A 157 -16.62 2.10 -18.49
C SER A 157 -15.87 2.51 -19.76
N GLY A 158 -15.34 1.55 -20.51
CA GLY A 158 -14.46 1.80 -21.65
C GLY A 158 -13.07 2.37 -21.28
N LYS A 159 -12.70 2.37 -19.98
CA LYS A 159 -11.45 2.95 -19.48
C LYS A 159 -10.64 1.93 -18.72
N LYS A 160 -9.31 1.94 -18.93
CA LYS A 160 -8.39 1.11 -18.15
C LYS A 160 -8.19 1.68 -16.74
N VAL A 161 -8.17 0.80 -15.75
CA VAL A 161 -7.86 1.14 -14.37
C VAL A 161 -6.37 1.34 -14.20
N VAL A 162 -5.56 0.42 -14.76
CA VAL A 162 -4.10 0.51 -14.74
C VAL A 162 -3.65 1.73 -15.53
N SER A 163 -2.90 2.62 -14.87
CA SER A 163 -2.39 3.86 -15.46
C SER A 163 -0.87 3.91 -15.44
N LEU A 164 -0.27 4.37 -16.54
CA LEU A 164 1.15 4.72 -16.61
C LEU A 164 1.48 5.99 -15.82
N LYS A 165 0.47 6.83 -15.59
CA LYS A 165 0.64 8.12 -14.89
C LYS A 165 0.75 7.89 -13.39
N ASN A 166 1.68 8.60 -12.78
CA ASN A 166 1.76 8.74 -11.33
C ASN A 166 0.67 9.70 -10.85
N TYR A 167 0.12 9.46 -9.66
CA TYR A 167 -0.91 10.33 -9.08
C TYR A 167 -0.42 11.77 -8.92
N LEU A 168 0.79 11.93 -8.38
CA LEU A 168 1.51 13.21 -8.40
C LEU A 168 2.73 13.08 -9.30
N LEU A 169 2.94 14.06 -10.18
CA LEU A 169 4.07 14.07 -11.11
C LEU A 169 5.43 14.16 -10.38
N HIS A 170 5.48 14.83 -9.21
CA HIS A 170 6.70 15.01 -8.43
C HIS A 170 6.41 15.06 -6.91
N PRO A 171 6.06 13.94 -6.25
CA PRO A 171 5.72 13.96 -4.82
C PRO A 171 6.88 14.35 -3.89
N GLN A 172 8.13 14.24 -4.35
CA GLN A 172 9.32 14.54 -3.54
C GLN A 172 9.81 15.99 -3.60
N ASN A 173 9.47 16.76 -4.63
CA ASN A 173 10.01 18.10 -4.84
C ASN A 173 9.40 19.20 -3.94
N SER A 174 8.27 18.94 -3.29
CA SER A 174 7.61 19.92 -2.42
C SER A 174 8.26 20.07 -1.04
N LEU A 175 8.90 19.02 -0.54
CA LEU A 175 9.53 19.03 0.78
C LEU A 175 10.96 19.61 0.74
N MET A 176 11.71 19.44 -0.37
CA MET A 176 13.06 19.98 -0.50
C MET A 176 13.11 21.50 -0.75
N LYS A 177 12.03 22.11 -1.21
CA LYS A 177 11.95 23.57 -1.44
C LYS A 177 11.72 24.40 -0.17
N ARG A 178 11.39 23.77 0.98
CA ARG A 178 11.15 24.48 2.26
C ARG A 178 12.34 24.50 3.21
N THR A 179 13.47 23.93 2.84
CA THR A 179 14.69 23.83 3.66
C THR A 179 15.86 24.64 3.11
N ARG A 180 15.59 25.63 2.22
CA ARG A 180 16.57 26.65 1.83
C ARG A 180 16.20 28.01 2.41
#